data_ae7975f28c0d40b52d3e1f51ddc0edf8
#
_entry.id   ae7975f28c0d40b52d3e1f51ddc0edf8
#
_cell.length_a   1.000
_cell.length_b   1.000
_cell.length_c   1.000
_cell.angle_alpha   90.00
_cell.angle_beta   90.00
_cell.angle_gamma   90.00
#
_symmetry.space_group_name_H-M   'P 1'
#
loop_
_entity.id
_entity.type
_entity.pdbx_description
1 polymer ?
#
loop_
_entity_poly.entity_id
_entity_poly.type
_entity_poly.pdbx_seq_one_letter_code
_entity_poly.pdbx_strand_id
1 'polypeptide(L)'
;MSIHNGLQAVLATADVAARRRASVMAALVVVVVLLLLLSLGVGPVRLSPLSVIDALFGGGSDVAQVIVREIRLPRAILGFAIGAMLGLSGAALQGLLRNPLASPSLFGAPQSAAFGAVLVIALGLADVRSWALPVAAIAAAFASVFALLAITGRNAGLLILILAGLAISSLAGAATALVMNLSSNPFVVLEIAFWLLGSLEDRSFRHVLLALPFISAGAVILLSQRHAFRALSLGEETAQSLGVDVGVLRLMVITGVALGVGGAVAVSGTIGFVGLVAPHLMRPLIGHDPTRLLVPSALTGAALLLSADVAVRLIPSTSDIKVGVLTSIIGVPFFLYLIMRERGALSGGVA
;
A
#
# COMPACT_ATOMS: atom_id res chain seq x y z
N MET A 1 -4.21 42.51 -28.65
CA MET A 1 -3.00 42.43 -27.81
C MET A 1 -3.21 41.69 -26.47
N SER A 2 -4.37 41.83 -25.83
CA SER A 2 -4.70 41.20 -24.51
C SER A 2 -4.77 39.67 -24.51
N ILE A 3 -5.42 39.04 -25.52
CA ILE A 3 -5.64 37.59 -25.56
C ILE A 3 -4.34 36.81 -25.79
N HIS A 4 -3.43 37.35 -26.63
CA HIS A 4 -2.15 36.70 -26.91
C HIS A 4 -1.23 36.66 -25.69
N ASN A 5 -1.18 37.78 -24.92
CA ASN A 5 -0.40 37.85 -23.68
C ASN A 5 -0.99 36.93 -22.59
N GLY A 6 -2.33 36.79 -22.52
CA GLY A 6 -2.98 35.85 -21.62
C GLY A 6 -2.67 34.38 -21.94
N LEU A 7 -2.69 34.03 -23.23
CA LEU A 7 -2.35 32.67 -23.67
C LEU A 7 -0.89 32.33 -23.37
N GLN A 8 0.05 33.24 -23.64
CA GLN A 8 1.47 33.05 -23.32
C GLN A 8 1.72 32.87 -21.80
N ALA A 9 1.03 33.64 -20.96
CA ALA A 9 1.11 33.51 -19.50
C ALA A 9 0.58 32.14 -19.04
N VAL A 10 -0.52 31.65 -19.59
CA VAL A 10 -1.08 30.32 -19.27
C VAL A 10 -0.12 29.22 -19.72
N LEU A 11 0.46 29.31 -20.90
CA LEU A 11 1.43 28.32 -21.40
C LEU A 11 2.72 28.32 -20.55
N ALA A 12 3.23 29.49 -20.17
CA ALA A 12 4.42 29.59 -19.31
C ALA A 12 4.16 28.97 -17.90
N THR A 13 3.01 29.20 -17.31
CA THR A 13 2.65 28.58 -16.00
C THR A 13 2.46 27.06 -16.13
N ALA A 14 1.93 26.57 -17.23
CA ALA A 14 1.77 25.13 -17.52
C ALA A 14 3.15 24.45 -17.66
N ASP A 15 4.11 25.09 -18.34
CA ASP A 15 5.48 24.59 -18.50
C ASP A 15 6.24 24.53 -17.17
N VAL A 16 6.13 25.56 -16.35
CA VAL A 16 6.75 25.58 -15.00
C VAL A 16 6.18 24.44 -14.16
N ALA A 17 4.86 24.24 -14.16
CA ALA A 17 4.23 23.15 -13.44
C ALA A 17 4.62 21.76 -13.99
N ALA A 18 4.83 21.63 -15.30
CA ALA A 18 5.30 20.38 -15.91
C ALA A 18 6.75 20.07 -15.52
N ARG A 19 7.65 21.05 -15.57
CA ARG A 19 9.05 20.90 -15.13
C ARG A 19 9.14 20.53 -13.64
N ARG A 20 8.38 21.21 -12.77
CA ARG A 20 8.32 20.88 -11.35
C ARG A 20 7.89 19.44 -11.10
N ARG A 21 6.86 18.96 -11.82
CA ARG A 21 6.43 17.55 -11.72
C ARG A 21 7.51 16.58 -12.16
N ALA A 22 8.17 16.85 -13.27
CA ALA A 22 9.28 16.03 -13.76
C ALA A 22 10.42 15.96 -12.73
N SER A 23 10.78 17.09 -12.13
CA SER A 23 11.81 17.14 -11.08
C SER A 23 11.41 16.34 -9.83
N VAL A 24 10.15 16.46 -9.37
CA VAL A 24 9.65 15.67 -8.23
C VAL A 24 9.68 14.17 -8.55
N MET A 25 9.26 13.78 -9.77
CA MET A 25 9.31 12.37 -10.19
C MET A 25 10.74 11.85 -10.22
N ALA A 26 11.69 12.61 -10.81
CA ALA A 26 13.10 12.25 -10.85
C ALA A 26 13.67 12.10 -9.42
N ALA A 27 13.37 13.05 -8.54
CA ALA A 27 13.80 12.99 -7.14
C ALA A 27 13.24 11.75 -6.42
N LEU A 28 11.97 11.42 -6.61
CA LEU A 28 11.34 10.21 -6.03
C LEU A 28 12.01 8.94 -6.52
N VAL A 29 12.29 8.84 -7.83
CA VAL A 29 13.00 7.68 -8.39
C VAL A 29 14.38 7.55 -7.77
N VAL A 30 15.14 8.65 -7.68
CA VAL A 30 16.47 8.66 -7.05
C VAL A 30 16.38 8.22 -5.59
N VAL A 31 15.44 8.75 -4.82
CA VAL A 31 15.23 8.37 -3.41
C VAL A 31 14.91 6.88 -3.29
N VAL A 32 14.02 6.35 -4.11
CA VAL A 32 13.66 4.93 -4.09
C VAL A 32 14.87 4.06 -4.43
N VAL A 33 15.65 4.41 -5.44
CA VAL A 33 16.86 3.68 -5.82
C VAL A 33 17.89 3.70 -4.68
N LEU A 34 18.12 4.85 -4.06
CA LEU A 34 19.02 4.97 -2.91
C LEU A 34 18.55 4.13 -1.72
N LEU A 35 17.24 4.11 -1.44
CA LEU A 35 16.67 3.29 -0.38
C LEU A 35 16.75 1.79 -0.68
N LEU A 36 16.60 1.37 -1.93
CA LEU A 36 16.83 -0.02 -2.33
C LEU A 36 18.29 -0.42 -2.11
N LEU A 37 19.25 0.40 -2.54
CA LEU A 37 20.67 0.15 -2.31
C LEU A 37 21.00 0.13 -0.81
N LEU A 38 20.45 1.06 -0.05
CA LEU A 38 20.60 1.09 1.41
C LEU A 38 20.01 -0.16 2.07
N SER A 39 18.84 -0.61 1.62
CA SER A 39 18.20 -1.83 2.11
C SER A 39 19.06 -3.08 1.87
N LEU A 40 19.81 -3.13 0.77
CA LEU A 40 20.76 -4.22 0.51
C LEU A 40 22.03 -4.12 1.39
N GLY A 41 22.44 -2.91 1.77
CA GLY A 41 23.62 -2.67 2.60
C GLY A 41 23.39 -2.91 4.09
N VAL A 42 22.19 -2.54 4.60
CA VAL A 42 21.86 -2.53 6.04
C VAL A 42 21.40 -3.91 6.50
N GLY A 43 21.92 -4.34 7.67
CA GLY A 43 21.52 -5.58 8.35
C GLY A 43 22.50 -5.97 9.45
N PRO A 44 22.21 -7.06 10.20
CA PRO A 44 23.06 -7.50 11.33
C PRO A 44 24.50 -7.75 10.92
N VAL A 45 24.70 -8.35 9.75
CA VAL A 45 26.03 -8.54 9.17
C VAL A 45 26.42 -7.31 8.36
N ARG A 46 27.50 -6.63 8.78
CA ARG A 46 28.02 -5.46 8.08
C ARG A 46 28.77 -5.90 6.82
N LEU A 47 28.27 -5.49 5.65
CA LEU A 47 28.94 -5.71 4.38
C LEU A 47 29.35 -4.34 3.82
N SER A 48 30.54 -4.27 3.20
CA SER A 48 30.95 -3.06 2.51
C SER A 48 30.09 -2.86 1.25
N PRO A 49 29.89 -1.62 0.75
CA PRO A 49 29.13 -1.39 -0.48
C PRO A 49 29.69 -2.16 -1.68
N LEU A 50 31.01 -2.30 -1.77
CA LEU A 50 31.65 -3.10 -2.82
C LEU A 50 31.32 -4.59 -2.71
N SER A 51 31.36 -5.13 -1.48
CA SER A 51 30.97 -6.53 -1.23
C SER A 51 29.48 -6.79 -1.57
N VAL A 52 28.60 -5.82 -1.37
CA VAL A 52 27.19 -5.94 -1.76
C VAL A 52 27.05 -5.99 -3.28
N ILE A 53 27.77 -5.12 -3.99
CA ILE A 53 27.77 -5.11 -5.47
C ILE A 53 28.34 -6.42 -6.01
N ASP A 54 29.51 -6.85 -5.52
CA ASP A 54 30.12 -8.11 -5.94
C ASP A 54 29.18 -9.29 -5.72
N ALA A 55 28.59 -9.39 -4.52
CA ALA A 55 27.65 -10.45 -4.17
C ALA A 55 26.40 -10.47 -5.06
N LEU A 56 25.89 -9.30 -5.46
CA LEU A 56 24.74 -9.18 -6.38
C LEU A 56 25.05 -9.82 -7.73
N PHE A 57 26.27 -9.67 -8.24
CA PHE A 57 26.68 -10.22 -9.55
C PHE A 57 27.37 -11.58 -9.46
N GLY A 58 27.40 -12.21 -8.27
CA GLY A 58 27.93 -13.56 -8.08
C GLY A 58 29.41 -13.62 -7.75
N GLY A 59 30.03 -12.47 -7.41
CA GLY A 59 31.37 -12.38 -6.86
C GLY A 59 31.40 -12.35 -5.33
N GLY A 60 32.58 -12.23 -4.75
CA GLY A 60 32.77 -12.18 -3.30
C GLY A 60 32.66 -13.54 -2.61
N SER A 61 32.44 -13.54 -1.29
CA SER A 61 32.30 -14.78 -0.52
C SER A 61 30.91 -15.39 -0.64
N ASP A 62 30.80 -16.71 -0.54
CA ASP A 62 29.51 -17.44 -0.55
C ASP A 62 28.53 -16.91 0.51
N VAL A 63 29.04 -16.58 1.70
CA VAL A 63 28.23 -15.99 2.77
C VAL A 63 27.65 -14.64 2.37
N ALA A 64 28.44 -13.77 1.72
CA ALA A 64 27.95 -12.49 1.24
C ALA A 64 26.89 -12.66 0.16
N GLN A 65 27.10 -13.62 -0.77
CA GLN A 65 26.11 -13.93 -1.81
C GLN A 65 24.77 -14.40 -1.22
N VAL A 66 24.78 -15.32 -0.27
CA VAL A 66 23.57 -15.79 0.40
C VAL A 66 22.86 -14.64 1.12
N ILE A 67 23.60 -13.84 1.91
CA ILE A 67 23.01 -12.69 2.63
C ILE A 67 22.37 -11.69 1.67
N VAL A 68 23.06 -11.33 0.59
CA VAL A 68 22.57 -10.30 -0.32
C VAL A 68 21.47 -10.83 -1.23
N ARG A 69 21.66 -11.99 -1.83
CA ARG A 69 20.75 -12.53 -2.85
C ARG A 69 19.53 -13.23 -2.23
N GLU A 70 19.72 -14.05 -1.17
CA GLU A 70 18.62 -14.88 -0.65
C GLU A 70 17.85 -14.21 0.49
N ILE A 71 18.46 -13.26 1.22
CA ILE A 71 17.83 -12.61 2.38
C ILE A 71 17.45 -11.17 2.07
N ARG A 72 18.44 -10.33 1.65
CA ARG A 72 18.21 -8.88 1.54
C ARG A 72 17.49 -8.48 0.25
N LEU A 73 17.79 -9.11 -0.86
CA LEU A 73 17.20 -8.76 -2.15
C LEU A 73 15.69 -9.06 -2.20
N PRO A 74 15.20 -10.25 -1.79
CA PRO A 74 13.76 -10.50 -1.72
C PRO A 74 13.03 -9.53 -0.79
N ARG A 75 13.62 -9.22 0.37
CA ARG A 75 13.10 -8.24 1.33
C ARG A 75 12.98 -6.84 0.72
N ALA A 76 14.00 -6.38 0.02
CA ALA A 76 14.01 -5.08 -0.64
C ALA A 76 12.97 -5.01 -1.79
N ILE A 77 12.87 -6.07 -2.61
CA ILE A 77 11.86 -6.16 -3.68
C ILE A 77 10.45 -6.13 -3.09
N LEU A 78 10.18 -6.89 -2.03
CA LEU A 78 8.88 -6.88 -1.35
C LEU A 78 8.58 -5.53 -0.70
N GLY A 79 9.56 -4.91 -0.04
CA GLY A 79 9.41 -3.58 0.55
C GLY A 79 9.02 -2.54 -0.50
N PHE A 80 9.67 -2.56 -1.65
CA PHE A 80 9.31 -1.73 -2.79
C PHE A 80 7.89 -2.02 -3.31
N ALA A 81 7.61 -3.28 -3.66
CA ALA A 81 6.35 -3.66 -4.31
C ALA A 81 5.13 -3.44 -3.41
N ILE A 82 5.23 -3.84 -2.13
CA ILE A 82 4.16 -3.67 -1.14
C ILE A 82 3.94 -2.19 -0.85
N GLY A 83 5.02 -1.43 -0.61
CA GLY A 83 4.93 0.01 -0.37
C GLY A 83 4.30 0.75 -1.56
N ALA A 84 4.74 0.43 -2.79
CA ALA A 84 4.18 0.99 -4.01
C ALA A 84 2.69 0.66 -4.16
N MET A 85 2.31 -0.59 -3.92
CA MET A 85 0.91 -1.01 -4.02
C MET A 85 0.02 -0.33 -2.99
N LEU A 86 0.47 -0.19 -1.75
CA LEU A 86 -0.26 0.53 -0.70
C LEU A 86 -0.45 2.00 -1.06
N GLY A 87 0.62 2.69 -1.51
CA GLY A 87 0.56 4.08 -1.94
C GLY A 87 -0.37 4.29 -3.14
N LEU A 88 -0.29 3.42 -4.14
CA LEU A 88 -1.15 3.43 -5.32
C LEU A 88 -2.62 3.20 -4.96
N SER A 89 -2.89 2.18 -4.13
CA SER A 89 -4.24 1.87 -3.64
C SER A 89 -4.84 3.04 -2.87
N GLY A 90 -4.04 3.68 -2.01
CA GLY A 90 -4.46 4.87 -1.29
C GLY A 90 -4.87 5.99 -2.23
N ALA A 91 -4.04 6.32 -3.22
CA ALA A 91 -4.33 7.36 -4.20
C ALA A 91 -5.60 7.04 -5.02
N ALA A 92 -5.75 5.79 -5.47
CA ALA A 92 -6.92 5.33 -6.23
C ALA A 92 -8.21 5.45 -5.40
N LEU A 93 -8.19 5.00 -4.15
CA LEU A 93 -9.35 5.08 -3.26
C LEU A 93 -9.69 6.52 -2.87
N GLN A 94 -8.69 7.37 -2.62
CA GLN A 94 -8.90 8.78 -2.38
C GLN A 94 -9.50 9.49 -3.60
N GLY A 95 -9.11 9.07 -4.81
CA GLY A 95 -9.70 9.53 -6.06
C GLY A 95 -11.15 9.05 -6.24
N LEU A 96 -11.41 7.76 -5.98
CA LEU A 96 -12.74 7.16 -6.10
C LEU A 96 -13.73 7.76 -5.10
N LEU A 97 -13.34 7.88 -3.84
CA LEU A 97 -14.18 8.38 -2.76
C LEU A 97 -14.23 9.91 -2.69
N ARG A 98 -13.40 10.59 -3.48
CA ARG A 98 -13.19 12.04 -3.40
C ARG A 98 -12.94 12.51 -1.96
N ASN A 99 -12.28 11.65 -1.18
CA ASN A 99 -11.99 11.85 0.22
C ASN A 99 -10.49 11.62 0.49
N PRO A 100 -9.75 12.65 0.96
CA PRO A 100 -8.33 12.54 1.23
C PRO A 100 -7.96 11.57 2.36
N LEU A 101 -8.92 11.18 3.18
CA LEU A 101 -8.73 10.27 4.31
C LEU A 101 -9.03 8.80 3.98
N ALA A 102 -9.37 8.50 2.73
CA ALA A 102 -9.64 7.13 2.30
C ALA A 102 -8.35 6.28 2.33
N SER A 103 -8.50 5.05 2.79
CA SER A 103 -7.41 4.07 2.87
C SER A 103 -7.88 2.67 2.44
N PRO A 104 -6.96 1.77 2.08
CA PRO A 104 -7.32 0.40 1.65
C PRO A 104 -8.10 -0.40 2.70
N SER A 105 -7.97 -0.09 3.98
CA SER A 105 -8.67 -0.77 5.06
C SER A 105 -10.19 -0.57 5.06
N LEU A 106 -10.71 0.45 4.36
CA LEU A 106 -12.14 0.76 4.31
C LEU A 106 -12.99 -0.32 3.60
N PHE A 107 -12.40 -1.14 2.76
CA PHE A 107 -13.14 -2.13 1.96
C PHE A 107 -12.99 -3.58 2.44
N GLY A 108 -12.40 -3.80 3.60
CA GLY A 108 -12.35 -5.10 4.25
C GLY A 108 -11.30 -6.07 3.70
N ALA A 109 -10.74 -5.84 2.53
CA ALA A 109 -9.80 -6.76 1.90
C ALA A 109 -8.55 -7.07 2.73
N PRO A 110 -7.85 -6.08 3.36
CA PRO A 110 -6.69 -6.37 4.20
C PRO A 110 -7.03 -7.21 5.43
N GLN A 111 -8.13 -6.89 6.12
CA GLN A 111 -8.59 -7.60 7.32
C GLN A 111 -9.05 -9.03 7.00
N SER A 112 -9.72 -9.19 5.86
CA SER A 112 -10.15 -10.52 5.40
C SER A 112 -8.96 -11.37 4.96
N ALA A 113 -7.96 -10.79 4.29
CA ALA A 113 -6.70 -11.46 3.99
C ALA A 113 -6.00 -11.91 5.27
N ALA A 114 -5.95 -11.03 6.28
CA ALA A 114 -5.40 -11.36 7.60
C ALA A 114 -6.15 -12.53 8.25
N PHE A 115 -7.48 -12.51 8.24
CA PHE A 115 -8.29 -13.60 8.76
C PHE A 115 -8.02 -14.94 8.03
N GLY A 116 -7.91 -14.92 6.70
CA GLY A 116 -7.56 -16.12 5.93
C GLY A 116 -6.21 -16.72 6.32
N ALA A 117 -5.19 -15.88 6.54
CA ALA A 117 -3.89 -16.31 7.04
C ALA A 117 -3.97 -16.88 8.46
N VAL A 118 -4.70 -16.20 9.36
CA VAL A 118 -4.90 -16.63 10.75
C VAL A 118 -5.57 -18.00 10.83
N LEU A 119 -6.55 -18.27 9.97
CA LEU A 119 -7.16 -19.61 9.91
C LEU A 119 -6.15 -20.70 9.59
N VAL A 120 -5.27 -20.47 8.63
CA VAL A 120 -4.23 -21.45 8.24
C VAL A 120 -3.24 -21.68 9.37
N ILE A 121 -2.82 -20.63 10.07
CA ILE A 121 -1.94 -20.72 11.24
C ILE A 121 -2.63 -21.52 12.36
N ALA A 122 -3.87 -21.17 12.69
CA ALA A 122 -4.64 -21.81 13.77
C ALA A 122 -4.92 -23.30 13.52
N LEU A 123 -5.11 -23.69 12.25
CA LEU A 123 -5.32 -25.08 11.85
C LEU A 123 -4.00 -25.88 11.74
N GLY A 124 -2.84 -25.28 12.02
CA GLY A 124 -1.54 -25.93 11.91
C GLY A 124 -1.12 -26.26 10.48
N LEU A 125 -1.72 -25.58 9.49
CA LEU A 125 -1.43 -25.77 8.07
C LEU A 125 -0.34 -24.81 7.56
N ALA A 126 0.15 -23.91 8.43
CA ALA A 126 1.20 -22.94 8.14
C ALA A 126 2.58 -23.59 8.28
N ASP A 127 2.96 -24.42 7.33
CA ASP A 127 4.36 -24.79 7.17
C ASP A 127 5.11 -23.65 6.44
N VAL A 128 6.35 -23.37 6.85
CA VAL A 128 7.24 -22.36 6.22
C VAL A 128 7.38 -22.61 4.70
N ARG A 129 7.19 -23.84 4.24
CA ARG A 129 7.19 -24.23 2.83
C ARG A 129 5.81 -24.26 2.18
N SER A 130 4.74 -24.10 2.96
CA SER A 130 3.37 -24.23 2.48
C SER A 130 2.91 -22.98 1.72
N TRP A 131 2.16 -23.19 0.64
CA TRP A 131 1.42 -22.15 -0.08
C TRP A 131 0.07 -21.84 0.57
N ALA A 132 -0.30 -22.60 1.62
CA ALA A 132 -1.62 -22.51 2.23
C ALA A 132 -1.90 -21.10 2.79
N LEU A 133 -0.95 -20.53 3.54
CA LEU A 133 -1.12 -19.22 4.16
C LEU A 133 -1.37 -18.10 3.14
N PRO A 134 -0.49 -17.89 2.12
CA PRO A 134 -0.74 -16.86 1.12
C PRO A 134 -1.98 -17.11 0.27
N VAL A 135 -2.24 -18.37 -0.10
CA VAL A 135 -3.44 -18.73 -0.89
C VAL A 135 -4.71 -18.42 -0.09
N ALA A 136 -4.77 -18.80 1.18
CA ALA A 136 -5.91 -18.50 2.04
C ALA A 136 -6.12 -16.99 2.25
N ALA A 137 -5.04 -16.23 2.44
CA ALA A 137 -5.10 -14.79 2.57
C ALA A 137 -5.66 -14.12 1.30
N ILE A 138 -5.15 -14.52 0.12
CA ILE A 138 -5.65 -14.01 -1.16
C ILE A 138 -7.10 -14.43 -1.40
N ALA A 139 -7.44 -15.70 -1.14
CA ALA A 139 -8.81 -16.20 -1.29
C ALA A 139 -9.79 -15.45 -0.38
N ALA A 140 -9.42 -15.19 0.87
CA ALA A 140 -10.24 -14.42 1.81
C ALA A 140 -10.38 -12.94 1.39
N ALA A 141 -9.33 -12.32 0.83
CA ALA A 141 -9.42 -10.98 0.25
C ALA A 141 -10.42 -10.94 -0.92
N PHE A 142 -10.39 -11.93 -1.81
CA PHE A 142 -11.37 -12.04 -2.88
C PHE A 142 -12.78 -12.30 -2.37
N ALA A 143 -12.94 -13.23 -1.42
CA ALA A 143 -14.22 -13.50 -0.80
C ALA A 143 -14.85 -12.24 -0.20
N SER A 144 -14.05 -11.35 0.42
CA SER A 144 -14.52 -10.08 0.94
C SER A 144 -15.03 -9.14 -0.16
N VAL A 145 -14.40 -9.13 -1.33
CA VAL A 145 -14.88 -8.33 -2.48
C VAL A 145 -16.20 -8.88 -3.02
N PHE A 146 -16.30 -10.20 -3.17
CA PHE A 146 -17.57 -10.83 -3.57
C PHE A 146 -18.69 -10.55 -2.56
N ALA A 147 -18.40 -10.65 -1.27
CA ALA A 147 -19.35 -10.33 -0.22
C ALA A 147 -19.77 -8.85 -0.28
N LEU A 148 -18.80 -7.94 -0.46
CA LEU A 148 -19.06 -6.51 -0.61
C LEU A 148 -20.00 -6.24 -1.78
N LEU A 149 -19.72 -6.80 -2.96
CA LEU A 149 -20.52 -6.61 -4.16
C LEU A 149 -21.91 -7.27 -4.05
N ALA A 150 -22.00 -8.43 -3.39
CA ALA A 150 -23.28 -9.11 -3.15
C ALA A 150 -24.19 -8.30 -2.21
N ILE A 151 -23.60 -7.68 -1.17
CA ILE A 151 -24.34 -6.85 -0.20
C ILE A 151 -24.77 -5.51 -0.84
N THR A 152 -23.87 -4.89 -1.59
CA THR A 152 -24.08 -3.52 -2.07
C THR A 152 -24.75 -3.46 -3.45
N GLY A 153 -24.59 -4.50 -4.26
CA GLY A 153 -25.02 -4.49 -5.66
C GLY A 153 -24.16 -3.55 -6.54
N ARG A 154 -24.44 -3.56 -7.84
CA ARG A 154 -23.62 -2.82 -8.85
C ARG A 154 -23.79 -1.29 -8.80
N ASN A 155 -24.95 -0.81 -8.34
CA ASN A 155 -25.32 0.61 -8.37
C ASN A 155 -25.37 1.25 -6.97
N ALA A 156 -24.75 0.64 -5.97
CA ALA A 156 -24.77 1.17 -4.63
C ALA A 156 -24.10 2.54 -4.53
N GLY A 157 -24.71 3.42 -3.76
CA GLY A 157 -24.10 4.70 -3.42
C GLY A 157 -22.81 4.51 -2.60
N LEU A 158 -21.94 5.51 -2.66
CA LEU A 158 -20.63 5.49 -2.01
C LEU A 158 -20.71 5.19 -0.51
N LEU A 159 -21.70 5.75 0.19
CA LEU A 159 -21.92 5.54 1.62
C LEU A 159 -22.18 4.07 1.95
N ILE A 160 -23.03 3.40 1.16
CA ILE A 160 -23.36 1.98 1.35
C ILE A 160 -22.10 1.12 1.16
N LEU A 161 -21.28 1.43 0.15
CA LEU A 161 -20.01 0.74 -0.08
C LEU A 161 -19.05 0.86 1.10
N ILE A 162 -18.91 2.05 1.67
CA ILE A 162 -18.05 2.28 2.85
C ILE A 162 -18.58 1.53 4.08
N LEU A 163 -19.90 1.62 4.34
CA LEU A 163 -20.51 0.95 5.48
C LEU A 163 -20.41 -0.58 5.38
N ALA A 164 -20.66 -1.14 4.19
CA ALA A 164 -20.51 -2.57 3.96
C ALA A 164 -19.04 -3.02 4.08
N GLY A 165 -18.10 -2.24 3.56
CA GLY A 165 -16.67 -2.51 3.71
C GLY A 165 -16.22 -2.49 5.18
N LEU A 166 -16.70 -1.51 5.95
CA LEU A 166 -16.45 -1.42 7.40
C LEU A 166 -17.05 -2.62 8.15
N ALA A 167 -18.27 -3.04 7.81
CA ALA A 167 -18.90 -4.22 8.40
C ALA A 167 -18.11 -5.50 8.11
N ILE A 168 -17.65 -5.70 6.86
CA ILE A 168 -16.79 -6.82 6.49
C ILE A 168 -15.46 -6.78 7.25
N SER A 169 -14.82 -5.60 7.36
CA SER A 169 -13.60 -5.42 8.15
C SER A 169 -13.80 -5.82 9.61
N SER A 170 -14.90 -5.35 10.21
CA SER A 170 -15.24 -5.63 11.61
C SER A 170 -15.53 -7.11 11.83
N LEU A 171 -16.25 -7.74 10.89
CA LEU A 171 -16.55 -9.18 10.95
C LEU A 171 -15.24 -10.01 10.84
N ALA A 172 -14.36 -9.68 9.91
CA ALA A 172 -13.07 -10.36 9.77
C ALA A 172 -12.19 -10.19 11.02
N GLY A 173 -12.18 -8.98 11.61
CA GLY A 173 -11.49 -8.71 12.88
C GLY A 173 -12.06 -9.52 14.05
N ALA A 174 -13.38 -9.56 14.18
CA ALA A 174 -14.07 -10.34 15.22
C ALA A 174 -13.81 -11.85 15.03
N ALA A 175 -13.85 -12.35 13.79
CA ALA A 175 -13.54 -13.74 13.49
C ALA A 175 -12.06 -14.08 13.81
N THR A 176 -11.13 -13.18 13.52
CA THR A 176 -9.72 -13.32 13.92
C THR A 176 -9.58 -13.41 15.45
N ALA A 177 -10.23 -12.51 16.18
CA ALA A 177 -10.22 -12.53 17.65
C ALA A 177 -10.86 -13.81 18.21
N LEU A 178 -11.93 -14.31 17.59
CA LEU A 178 -12.57 -15.57 17.98
C LEU A 178 -11.62 -16.76 17.78
N VAL A 179 -10.93 -16.85 16.65
CA VAL A 179 -9.94 -17.91 16.38
C VAL A 179 -8.83 -17.89 17.42
N MET A 180 -8.29 -16.70 17.75
CA MET A 180 -7.27 -16.56 18.79
C MET A 180 -7.80 -16.98 20.17
N ASN A 181 -9.04 -16.64 20.52
CA ASN A 181 -9.67 -16.98 21.80
C ASN A 181 -9.94 -18.48 21.93
N LEU A 182 -10.31 -19.16 20.84
CA LEU A 182 -10.58 -20.59 20.82
C LEU A 182 -9.30 -21.44 20.72
N SER A 183 -8.13 -20.83 20.46
CA SER A 183 -6.88 -21.56 20.37
C SER A 183 -6.42 -21.99 21.76
N SER A 184 -6.27 -23.31 21.96
CA SER A 184 -5.73 -23.89 23.19
C SER A 184 -4.21 -23.83 23.29
N ASN A 185 -3.51 -23.51 22.19
CA ASN A 185 -2.06 -23.41 22.12
C ASN A 185 -1.58 -21.96 22.17
N PRO A 186 -0.95 -21.51 23.28
CA PRO A 186 -0.43 -20.13 23.41
C PRO A 186 0.59 -19.74 22.35
N PHE A 187 1.38 -20.71 21.85
CA PHE A 187 2.37 -20.43 20.80
C PHE A 187 1.72 -20.05 19.47
N VAL A 188 0.61 -20.69 19.12
CA VAL A 188 -0.19 -20.33 17.93
C VAL A 188 -0.75 -18.92 18.05
N VAL A 189 -1.23 -18.54 19.25
CA VAL A 189 -1.73 -17.17 19.50
C VAL A 189 -0.62 -16.14 19.35
N LEU A 190 0.59 -16.43 19.86
CA LEU A 190 1.75 -15.56 19.70
C LEU A 190 2.18 -15.44 18.23
N GLU A 191 2.20 -16.55 17.48
CA GLU A 191 2.52 -16.56 16.06
C GLU A 191 1.54 -15.69 15.26
N ILE A 192 0.23 -15.85 15.51
CA ILE A 192 -0.80 -15.01 14.92
C ILE A 192 -0.58 -13.53 15.26
N ALA A 193 -0.32 -13.22 16.54
CA ALA A 193 -0.11 -11.85 16.99
C ALA A 193 1.09 -11.21 16.28
N PHE A 194 2.22 -11.90 16.21
CA PHE A 194 3.41 -11.41 15.50
C PHE A 194 3.17 -11.27 13.99
N TRP A 195 2.43 -12.19 13.38
CA TRP A 195 2.10 -12.12 11.97
C TRP A 195 1.21 -10.90 11.66
N LEU A 196 0.23 -10.61 12.54
CA LEU A 196 -0.66 -9.44 12.40
C LEU A 196 0.06 -8.09 12.53
N LEU A 197 1.21 -8.03 13.21
CA LEU A 197 2.00 -6.80 13.33
C LEU A 197 2.65 -6.34 12.02
N GLY A 198 2.71 -7.19 11.01
CA GLY A 198 3.27 -6.90 9.71
C GLY A 198 4.80 -6.82 9.69
N SER A 199 5.43 -7.67 8.87
CA SER A 199 6.89 -7.79 8.78
C SER A 199 7.36 -8.17 7.38
N LEU A 200 8.55 -7.69 7.01
CA LEU A 200 9.29 -8.11 5.83
C LEU A 200 10.44 -9.07 6.18
N GLU A 201 10.52 -9.47 7.42
CA GLU A 201 11.53 -10.41 7.93
C GLU A 201 11.27 -11.83 7.41
N ASP A 202 12.36 -12.60 7.24
CA ASP A 202 12.32 -14.00 6.77
C ASP A 202 11.60 -14.20 5.43
N ARG A 203 11.67 -13.22 4.55
CA ARG A 203 11.07 -13.31 3.21
C ARG A 203 12.13 -13.73 2.18
N SER A 204 11.75 -14.71 1.35
CA SER A 204 12.56 -15.28 0.29
C SER A 204 11.98 -14.95 -1.08
N PHE A 205 12.67 -15.31 -2.17
CA PHE A 205 12.16 -15.20 -3.54
C PHE A 205 10.84 -15.93 -3.74
N ARG A 206 10.56 -16.98 -2.97
CA ARG A 206 9.26 -17.67 -3.02
C ARG A 206 8.11 -16.71 -2.67
N HIS A 207 8.28 -15.87 -1.66
CA HIS A 207 7.29 -14.85 -1.29
C HIS A 207 7.17 -13.76 -2.36
N VAL A 208 8.28 -13.39 -3.02
CA VAL A 208 8.27 -12.45 -4.14
C VAL A 208 7.44 -12.99 -5.30
N LEU A 209 7.73 -14.23 -5.75
CA LEU A 209 7.02 -14.89 -6.84
C LEU A 209 5.52 -15.06 -6.55
N LEU A 210 5.17 -15.19 -5.29
CA LEU A 210 3.81 -15.36 -4.83
C LEU A 210 3.02 -14.04 -4.82
N ALA A 211 3.61 -12.98 -4.27
CA ALA A 211 2.94 -11.69 -4.11
C ALA A 211 2.95 -10.85 -5.39
N LEU A 212 4.07 -10.87 -6.13
CA LEU A 212 4.31 -9.96 -7.24
C LEU A 212 3.27 -10.05 -8.38
N PRO A 213 2.79 -11.23 -8.80
CA PRO A 213 1.73 -11.32 -9.81
C PRO A 213 0.44 -10.60 -9.40
N PHE A 214 0.01 -10.75 -8.15
CA PHE A 214 -1.21 -10.11 -7.63
C PHE A 214 -1.02 -8.62 -7.45
N ILE A 215 0.13 -8.20 -6.90
CA ILE A 215 0.51 -6.78 -6.77
C ILE A 215 0.54 -6.11 -8.14
N SER A 216 1.19 -6.75 -9.13
CA SER A 216 1.30 -6.22 -10.49
C SER A 216 -0.06 -6.15 -11.19
N ALA A 217 -0.88 -7.20 -11.08
CA ALA A 217 -2.23 -7.21 -11.64
C ALA A 217 -3.10 -6.09 -11.02
N GLY A 218 -3.08 -5.96 -9.69
CA GLY A 218 -3.76 -4.89 -8.98
C GLY A 218 -3.29 -3.51 -9.43
N ALA A 219 -1.98 -3.30 -9.55
CA ALA A 219 -1.40 -2.04 -10.01
C ALA A 219 -1.82 -1.71 -11.46
N VAL A 220 -1.79 -2.68 -12.36
CA VAL A 220 -2.22 -2.49 -13.76
C VAL A 220 -3.71 -2.10 -13.82
N ILE A 221 -4.58 -2.79 -13.06
CA ILE A 221 -5.99 -2.46 -12.99
C ILE A 221 -6.18 -1.02 -12.49
N LEU A 222 -5.52 -0.60 -11.41
CA LEU A 222 -5.66 0.75 -10.87
C LEU A 222 -5.13 1.82 -11.82
N LEU A 223 -3.99 1.59 -12.45
CA LEU A 223 -3.38 2.53 -13.39
C LEU A 223 -4.19 2.66 -14.69
N SER A 224 -4.88 1.60 -15.13
CA SER A 224 -5.75 1.65 -16.30
C SER A 224 -6.94 2.59 -16.10
N GLN A 225 -7.39 2.82 -14.85
CA GLN A 225 -8.52 3.70 -14.52
C GLN A 225 -8.14 5.19 -14.42
N ARG A 226 -6.89 5.56 -14.72
CA ARG A 226 -6.37 6.93 -14.52
C ARG A 226 -7.24 8.02 -15.15
N HIS A 227 -7.80 7.79 -16.37
CA HIS A 227 -8.63 8.77 -17.05
C HIS A 227 -10.01 8.90 -16.42
N ALA A 228 -10.58 7.79 -15.95
CA ALA A 228 -11.87 7.78 -15.28
C ALA A 228 -11.82 8.55 -13.94
N PHE A 229 -10.72 8.52 -13.20
CA PHE A 229 -10.55 9.34 -11.99
C PHE A 229 -10.61 10.85 -12.26
N ARG A 230 -10.09 11.30 -13.42
CA ARG A 230 -10.19 12.72 -13.80
C ARG A 230 -11.63 13.12 -14.06
N ALA A 231 -12.37 12.32 -14.81
CA ALA A 231 -13.79 12.59 -15.08
C ALA A 231 -14.58 12.59 -13.76
N LEU A 232 -14.32 11.62 -12.87
CA LEU A 232 -15.00 11.52 -11.58
C LEU A 232 -14.72 12.72 -10.66
N SER A 233 -13.57 13.39 -10.78
CA SER A 233 -13.28 14.59 -10.00
C SER A 233 -14.22 15.77 -10.31
N LEU A 234 -14.89 15.77 -11.48
CA LEU A 234 -15.91 16.75 -11.87
C LEU A 234 -17.33 16.41 -11.37
N GLY A 235 -17.49 15.28 -10.69
CA GLY A 235 -18.79 14.77 -10.22
C GLY A 235 -19.23 13.51 -10.96
N GLU A 236 -20.07 12.69 -10.33
CA GLU A 236 -20.53 11.42 -10.91
C GLU A 236 -21.39 11.63 -12.17
N GLU A 237 -22.33 12.58 -12.14
CA GLU A 237 -23.18 12.90 -13.28
C GLU A 237 -22.36 13.41 -14.48
N THR A 238 -21.39 14.27 -14.22
CA THR A 238 -20.48 14.77 -15.25
C THR A 238 -19.60 13.66 -15.81
N ALA A 239 -19.10 12.75 -14.96
CA ALA A 239 -18.31 11.61 -15.40
C ALA A 239 -19.13 10.68 -16.32
N GLN A 240 -20.37 10.41 -15.96
CA GLN A 240 -21.29 9.63 -16.79
C GLN A 240 -21.58 10.30 -18.14
N SER A 241 -21.79 11.62 -18.15
CA SER A 241 -21.98 12.40 -19.38
C SER A 241 -20.73 12.37 -20.28
N LEU A 242 -19.55 12.21 -19.70
CA LEU A 242 -18.27 12.01 -20.41
C LEU A 242 -18.04 10.54 -20.82
N GLY A 243 -19.01 9.65 -20.64
CA GLY A 243 -18.95 8.26 -21.06
C GLY A 243 -18.26 7.32 -20.05
N VAL A 244 -18.01 7.75 -18.80
CA VAL A 244 -17.43 6.91 -17.76
C VAL A 244 -18.53 6.14 -17.04
N ASP A 245 -18.50 4.81 -17.12
CA ASP A 245 -19.32 3.95 -16.27
C ASP A 245 -18.74 3.91 -14.85
N VAL A 246 -19.36 4.69 -13.96
CA VAL A 246 -18.92 4.81 -12.55
C VAL A 246 -19.06 3.47 -11.80
N GLY A 247 -20.03 2.62 -12.17
CA GLY A 247 -20.19 1.28 -11.58
C GLY A 247 -19.02 0.37 -11.92
N VAL A 248 -18.62 0.36 -13.20
CA VAL A 248 -17.42 -0.39 -13.65
C VAL A 248 -16.17 0.18 -13.03
N LEU A 249 -16.00 1.49 -12.92
CA LEU A 249 -14.87 2.13 -12.27
C LEU A 249 -14.76 1.67 -10.81
N ARG A 250 -15.84 1.69 -10.04
CA ARG A 250 -15.89 1.22 -8.64
C ARG A 250 -15.45 -0.24 -8.54
N LEU A 251 -16.02 -1.11 -9.39
CA LEU A 251 -15.67 -2.52 -9.43
C LEU A 251 -14.19 -2.74 -9.71
N MET A 252 -13.64 -2.07 -10.74
CA MET A 252 -12.22 -2.19 -11.10
C MET A 252 -11.30 -1.71 -9.98
N VAL A 253 -11.63 -0.58 -9.35
CA VAL A 253 -10.81 -0.05 -8.24
C VAL A 253 -10.83 -0.99 -7.04
N ILE A 254 -12.01 -1.46 -6.62
CA ILE A 254 -12.14 -2.39 -5.48
C ILE A 254 -11.40 -3.70 -5.77
N THR A 255 -11.55 -4.25 -6.97
CA THR A 255 -10.87 -5.48 -7.39
C THR A 255 -9.35 -5.28 -7.45
N GLY A 256 -8.88 -4.17 -8.03
CA GLY A 256 -7.44 -3.86 -8.09
C GLY A 256 -6.81 -3.68 -6.72
N VAL A 257 -7.51 -3.02 -5.79
CA VAL A 257 -7.08 -2.89 -4.40
C VAL A 257 -7.05 -4.24 -3.70
N ALA A 258 -8.10 -5.05 -3.82
CA ALA A 258 -8.17 -6.35 -3.17
C ALA A 258 -7.08 -7.33 -3.67
N LEU A 259 -6.86 -7.37 -5.00
CA LEU A 259 -5.77 -8.14 -5.59
C LEU A 259 -4.42 -7.71 -5.04
N GLY A 260 -4.10 -6.44 -5.23
CA GLY A 260 -2.77 -5.94 -4.92
C GLY A 260 -2.48 -5.88 -3.43
N VAL A 261 -3.41 -5.38 -2.61
CA VAL A 261 -3.24 -5.30 -1.16
C VAL A 261 -3.42 -6.67 -0.52
N GLY A 262 -4.35 -7.51 -1.01
CA GLY A 262 -4.47 -8.90 -0.59
C GLY A 262 -3.19 -9.69 -0.82
N GLY A 263 -2.58 -9.58 -1.99
CA GLY A 263 -1.28 -10.17 -2.31
C GLY A 263 -0.14 -9.64 -1.44
N ALA A 264 -0.17 -8.34 -1.09
CA ALA A 264 0.78 -7.74 -0.17
C ALA A 264 0.63 -8.32 1.25
N VAL A 265 -0.58 -8.30 1.80
CA VAL A 265 -0.89 -8.81 3.15
C VAL A 265 -0.55 -10.31 3.27
N ALA A 266 -0.80 -11.10 2.22
CA ALA A 266 -0.50 -12.52 2.18
C ALA A 266 0.95 -12.89 2.51
N VAL A 267 1.88 -11.99 2.26
CA VAL A 267 3.31 -12.22 2.51
C VAL A 267 3.93 -11.32 3.57
N SER A 268 3.30 -10.21 3.91
CA SER A 268 3.87 -9.26 4.88
C SER A 268 3.06 -9.13 6.17
N GLY A 269 1.87 -9.72 6.26
CA GLY A 269 0.91 -9.35 7.28
C GLY A 269 0.36 -7.93 7.05
N THR A 270 -0.26 -7.35 8.07
CA THR A 270 -0.93 -6.05 7.93
C THR A 270 0.03 -4.88 8.12
N ILE A 271 0.17 -4.04 7.09
CA ILE A 271 0.96 -2.81 7.15
C ILE A 271 0.01 -1.63 6.91
N GLY A 272 -0.15 -0.79 7.93
CA GLY A 272 -1.06 0.35 7.91
C GLY A 272 -0.42 1.67 7.48
N PHE A 273 -1.25 2.69 7.32
CA PHE A 273 -0.93 4.11 7.11
C PHE A 273 -0.19 4.50 5.83
N VAL A 274 0.63 3.65 5.23
CA VAL A 274 1.38 3.97 3.99
C VAL A 274 0.44 4.48 2.89
N GLY A 275 -0.70 3.80 2.67
CA GLY A 275 -1.68 4.18 1.66
C GLY A 275 -2.42 5.49 1.95
N LEU A 276 -2.47 5.92 3.20
CA LEU A 276 -3.06 7.20 3.58
C LEU A 276 -2.04 8.34 3.44
N VAL A 277 -0.83 8.11 3.92
CA VAL A 277 0.24 9.11 4.02
C VAL A 277 0.84 9.44 2.65
N ALA A 278 1.13 8.44 1.83
CA ALA A 278 1.83 8.62 0.55
C ALA A 278 1.13 9.61 -0.41
N PRO A 279 -0.17 9.47 -0.74
CA PRO A 279 -0.84 10.44 -1.62
C PRO A 279 -0.97 11.82 -0.98
N HIS A 280 -1.10 11.89 0.34
CA HIS A 280 -1.18 13.16 1.04
C HIS A 280 0.12 13.98 0.94
N LEU A 281 1.28 13.33 1.11
CA LEU A 281 2.59 13.97 0.94
C LEU A 281 2.81 14.48 -0.49
N MET A 282 2.20 13.84 -1.48
CA MET A 282 2.39 14.22 -2.89
C MET A 282 1.50 15.36 -3.36
N ARG A 283 0.34 15.60 -2.73
CA ARG A 283 -0.59 16.66 -3.13
C ARG A 283 0.03 18.05 -3.18
N PRO A 284 0.76 18.53 -2.17
CA PRO A 284 1.38 19.85 -2.21
C PRO A 284 2.45 20.00 -3.30
N LEU A 285 3.06 18.87 -3.72
CA LEU A 285 4.14 18.86 -4.68
C LEU A 285 3.66 18.76 -6.14
N ILE A 286 2.61 17.98 -6.39
CA ILE A 286 2.15 17.59 -7.75
C ILE A 286 0.76 18.19 -8.07
N GLY A 287 0.00 18.57 -7.05
CA GLY A 287 -1.38 19.05 -7.16
C GLY A 287 -2.41 17.99 -6.80
N HIS A 288 -3.69 18.36 -6.95
CA HIS A 288 -4.82 17.53 -6.49
C HIS A 288 -5.43 16.66 -7.59
N ASP A 289 -4.90 16.69 -8.83
CA ASP A 289 -5.38 15.86 -9.94
C ASP A 289 -5.15 14.36 -9.64
N PRO A 290 -6.20 13.56 -9.43
CA PRO A 290 -6.07 12.16 -9.06
C PRO A 290 -5.24 11.34 -10.05
N THR A 291 -5.36 11.67 -11.34
CA THR A 291 -4.61 11.00 -12.43
C THR A 291 -3.11 11.13 -12.24
N ARG A 292 -2.65 12.28 -11.78
CA ARG A 292 -1.24 12.61 -11.61
C ARG A 292 -0.68 12.13 -10.28
N LEU A 293 -1.54 11.81 -9.31
CA LEU A 293 -1.14 11.36 -7.98
C LEU A 293 -0.82 9.86 -7.91
N LEU A 294 -1.34 9.03 -8.81
CA LEU A 294 -1.20 7.56 -8.73
C LEU A 294 0.25 7.09 -8.64
N VAL A 295 1.06 7.42 -9.66
CA VAL A 295 2.46 6.96 -9.75
C VAL A 295 3.35 7.60 -8.67
N PRO A 296 3.28 8.91 -8.42
CA PRO A 296 4.04 9.52 -7.32
C PRO A 296 3.69 8.93 -5.95
N SER A 297 2.40 8.64 -5.71
CA SER A 297 1.98 7.99 -4.46
C SER A 297 2.50 6.57 -4.33
N ALA A 298 2.58 5.82 -5.43
CA ALA A 298 3.22 4.52 -5.44
C ALA A 298 4.70 4.61 -5.06
N LEU A 299 5.47 5.49 -5.70
CA LEU A 299 6.89 5.69 -5.39
C LEU A 299 7.11 6.19 -3.95
N THR A 300 6.26 7.10 -3.48
CA THR A 300 6.31 7.57 -2.09
C THR A 300 5.98 6.45 -1.11
N GLY A 301 4.98 5.62 -1.42
CA GLY A 301 4.65 4.45 -0.60
C GLY A 301 5.81 3.45 -0.52
N ALA A 302 6.49 3.20 -1.65
CA ALA A 302 7.71 2.39 -1.70
C ALA A 302 8.82 3.02 -0.83
N ALA A 303 9.07 4.32 -0.97
CA ALA A 303 10.07 5.02 -0.17
C ALA A 303 9.76 4.97 1.33
N LEU A 304 8.51 5.20 1.73
CA LEU A 304 8.09 5.12 3.13
C LEU A 304 8.31 3.73 3.72
N LEU A 305 7.89 2.67 3.01
CA LEU A 305 8.01 1.32 3.54
C LEU A 305 9.46 0.85 3.57
N LEU A 306 10.26 1.15 2.55
CA LEU A 306 11.69 0.86 2.55
C LEU A 306 12.43 1.61 3.65
N SER A 307 12.10 2.88 3.88
CA SER A 307 12.68 3.68 4.97
C SER A 307 12.33 3.09 6.34
N ALA A 308 11.07 2.69 6.54
CA ALA A 308 10.62 2.04 7.76
C ALA A 308 11.34 0.69 7.98
N ASP A 309 11.48 -0.11 6.93
CA ASP A 309 12.17 -1.40 6.98
C ASP A 309 13.67 -1.25 7.29
N VAL A 310 14.33 -0.25 6.73
CA VAL A 310 15.73 0.07 7.06
C VAL A 310 15.82 0.57 8.51
N ALA A 311 14.91 1.43 8.93
CA ALA A 311 14.91 2.00 10.28
C ALA A 311 14.77 0.92 11.38
N VAL A 312 13.84 -0.04 11.22
CA VAL A 312 13.69 -1.13 12.21
C VAL A 312 14.95 -1.99 12.33
N ARG A 313 15.70 -2.17 11.24
CA ARG A 313 16.96 -2.91 11.23
C ARG A 313 18.14 -2.16 11.86
N LEU A 314 18.03 -0.84 11.99
CA LEU A 314 19.04 0.02 12.61
C LEU A 314 18.80 0.24 14.11
N ILE A 315 17.58 0.01 14.60
CA ILE A 315 17.24 0.19 16.01
C ILE A 315 17.78 -1.02 16.79
N PRO A 316 18.72 -0.82 17.75
CA PRO A 316 19.19 -1.90 18.59
C PRO A 316 18.04 -2.38 19.50
N SER A 317 17.60 -3.61 19.33
CA SER A 317 16.51 -4.19 20.11
C SER A 317 16.82 -5.66 20.40
N THR A 318 16.38 -6.13 21.56
CA THR A 318 16.48 -7.55 21.95
C THR A 318 15.43 -8.41 21.22
N SER A 319 14.38 -7.79 20.70
CA SER A 319 13.35 -8.42 19.86
C SER A 319 13.16 -7.60 18.60
N ASP A 320 12.95 -8.28 17.47
CA ASP A 320 12.78 -7.61 16.17
C ASP A 320 11.52 -6.78 16.13
N ILE A 321 11.68 -5.46 15.98
CA ILE A 321 10.57 -4.53 15.81
C ILE A 321 9.93 -4.78 14.45
N LYS A 322 8.63 -5.07 14.43
CA LYS A 322 7.90 -5.29 13.18
C LYS A 322 7.64 -3.97 12.45
N VAL A 323 7.83 -3.96 11.13
CA VAL A 323 7.72 -2.73 10.31
C VAL A 323 6.33 -2.10 10.37
N GLY A 324 5.27 -2.91 10.50
CA GLY A 324 3.90 -2.41 10.65
C GLY A 324 3.67 -1.63 11.94
N VAL A 325 4.40 -1.96 13.02
CA VAL A 325 4.38 -1.19 14.27
C VAL A 325 4.98 0.19 14.05
N LEU A 326 6.15 0.27 13.41
CA LEU A 326 6.81 1.55 13.15
C LEU A 326 5.97 2.44 12.23
N THR A 327 5.39 1.88 11.16
CA THR A 327 4.52 2.65 10.25
C THR A 327 3.28 3.16 10.97
N SER A 328 2.75 2.43 11.94
CA SER A 328 1.60 2.85 12.75
C SER A 328 1.98 3.95 13.74
N ILE A 329 3.11 3.82 14.44
CA ILE A 329 3.60 4.85 15.39
C ILE A 329 3.82 6.21 14.69
N ILE A 330 4.32 6.20 13.46
CA ILE A 330 4.51 7.41 12.68
C ILE A 330 3.20 7.87 12.03
N GLY A 331 2.41 6.94 11.54
CA GLY A 331 1.20 7.22 10.77
C GLY A 331 0.05 7.78 11.59
N VAL A 332 -0.16 7.30 12.83
CA VAL A 332 -1.26 7.78 13.70
C VAL A 332 -1.11 9.26 14.06
N PRO A 333 0.03 9.74 14.58
CA PRO A 333 0.21 11.16 14.86
C PRO A 333 0.08 12.03 13.60
N PHE A 334 0.62 11.57 12.47
CA PHE A 334 0.46 12.26 11.19
C PHE A 334 -1.01 12.37 10.79
N PHE A 335 -1.79 11.32 10.94
CA PHE A 335 -3.22 11.32 10.64
C PHE A 335 -4.01 12.26 11.55
N LEU A 336 -3.70 12.28 12.85
CA LEU A 336 -4.30 13.22 13.81
C LEU A 336 -3.99 14.67 13.43
N TYR A 337 -2.74 14.95 13.07
CA TYR A 337 -2.33 16.28 12.57
C TYR A 337 -3.17 16.69 11.35
N LEU A 338 -3.40 15.77 10.40
CA LEU A 338 -4.22 16.04 9.22
C LEU A 338 -5.66 16.42 9.59
N ILE A 339 -6.29 15.66 10.47
CA ILE A 339 -7.66 15.93 10.93
C ILE A 339 -7.74 17.31 11.59
N MET A 340 -6.78 17.65 12.44
CA MET A 340 -6.73 18.95 13.12
C MET A 340 -6.58 20.10 12.12
N ARG A 341 -5.76 19.93 11.10
CA ARG A 341 -5.54 20.91 10.03
C ARG A 341 -6.81 21.14 9.19
N GLU A 342 -7.48 20.07 8.77
CA GLU A 342 -8.74 20.15 8.02
C GLU A 342 -9.85 20.82 8.84
N ARG A 343 -9.95 20.51 10.15
CA ARG A 343 -10.87 21.17 11.06
C ARG A 343 -10.62 22.69 11.14
N GLY A 344 -9.35 23.11 11.21
CA GLY A 344 -8.99 24.53 11.23
C GLY A 344 -9.40 25.26 9.95
N ALA A 345 -9.30 24.63 8.80
CA ALA A 345 -9.72 25.19 7.52
C ALA A 345 -11.26 25.36 7.42
N LEU A 346 -12.04 24.45 8.00
CA LEU A 346 -13.51 24.52 8.03
C LEU A 346 -14.02 25.56 9.04
N SER A 347 -13.33 25.77 10.17
CA SER A 347 -13.70 26.76 11.20
C SER A 347 -13.27 28.19 10.84
N GLY A 348 -12.21 28.37 10.05
CA GLY A 348 -11.73 29.67 9.59
C GLY A 348 -12.49 30.29 8.42
N GLY A 349 -13.41 29.56 7.79
CA GLY A 349 -14.27 30.03 6.69
C GLY A 349 -15.63 30.60 7.12
N VAL A 350 -15.89 30.73 8.41
CA VAL A 350 -17.16 31.24 8.99
C VAL A 350 -16.96 32.57 9.74
N ALA A 351 -15.82 33.22 9.54
CA ALA A 351 -15.55 34.55 10.11
C ALA A 351 -15.56 35.64 9.02
#